data_bff5f23df4f234e462a8834b922af731
#
_entry.id   bff5f23df4f234e462a8834b922af731
#
_cell.length_a   1.000
_cell.length_b   1.000
_cell.length_c   1.000
_cell.angle_alpha   90.00
_cell.angle_beta   90.00
_cell.angle_gamma   90.00
#
_symmetry.space_group_name_H-M   'P 1'
#
loop_
_entity.id
_entity.type
_entity.pdbx_description
1 polymer ?
#
loop_
_entity_poly.entity_id
_entity_poly.type
_entity_poly.pdbx_seq_one_letter_code
_entity_poly.pdbx_strand_id
1 'polypeptide(L)'
;VNLSSIWTHFARADEPENEMTRLQFDRFTHLIDQLGSPPAPLHVAASAAVFSFPESVDPTIMSMARVGIALYGLLDLPNERPPAGLSPVMEFVSRVSAVKTVPPNTPISYGSRWRAPSTRRIATVAAGYADGVPRVLSNKGQVRIENSLFPIAGTVCMDMFMVDLGEPSETNANIGVGTPVQIFGAKSPTCFEIADQAQTITYVPICGISDRVQRKSCP
;
A
#
# COMPACT_ATOMS: atom_id res chain seq x y z
N VAL A 1 3.68 -38.18 13.86
CA VAL A 1 3.52 -36.79 13.37
C VAL A 1 4.83 -36.44 12.68
N ASN A 2 4.79 -36.06 11.40
CA ASN A 2 5.96 -35.53 10.71
C ASN A 2 6.05 -34.04 10.96
N LEU A 3 7.10 -33.60 11.63
CA LEU A 3 7.39 -32.21 11.89
C LEU A 3 8.17 -31.62 10.70
N SER A 4 7.58 -30.68 9.96
CA SER A 4 8.19 -30.12 8.75
C SER A 4 9.07 -28.90 9.04
N SER A 5 8.78 -28.13 10.09
CA SER A 5 9.62 -27.01 10.53
C SER A 5 9.26 -26.58 11.95
N ILE A 6 10.19 -25.85 12.60
CA ILE A 6 9.97 -25.17 13.88
C ILE A 6 10.21 -23.69 13.66
N TRP A 7 9.29 -22.84 14.13
CA TRP A 7 9.38 -21.41 13.86
C TRP A 7 8.76 -20.55 14.96
N THR A 8 9.18 -19.29 14.99
CA THR A 8 8.52 -18.21 15.71
C THR A 8 8.29 -17.01 14.77
N HIS A 9 7.60 -15.99 15.24
CA HIS A 9 7.37 -14.75 14.50
C HIS A 9 7.65 -13.57 15.40
N PHE A 10 8.53 -12.66 14.93
CA PHE A 10 8.89 -11.47 15.69
C PHE A 10 7.75 -10.45 15.70
N ALA A 11 7.52 -9.89 16.88
CA ALA A 11 6.44 -8.91 17.06
C ALA A 11 6.82 -7.50 16.55
N ARG A 12 8.13 -7.18 16.50
CA ARG A 12 8.63 -5.81 16.29
C ARG A 12 9.91 -5.76 15.45
N ALA A 13 10.05 -6.65 14.47
CA ALA A 13 11.21 -6.65 13.60
C ALA A 13 11.27 -5.44 12.63
N ASP A 14 10.18 -4.74 12.46
CA ASP A 14 10.07 -3.46 11.76
C ASP A 14 10.58 -2.26 12.58
N GLU A 15 10.92 -2.48 13.85
CA GLU A 15 11.53 -1.51 14.76
C GLU A 15 12.96 -1.97 15.14
N PRO A 16 13.99 -1.69 14.33
CA PRO A 16 15.34 -2.24 14.54
C PRO A 16 15.97 -1.93 15.91
N GLU A 17 15.62 -0.78 16.49
CA GLU A 17 16.13 -0.34 17.81
C GLU A 17 15.38 -1.01 18.99
N ASN A 18 14.35 -1.83 18.72
CA ASN A 18 13.55 -2.44 19.75
C ASN A 18 14.13 -3.78 20.21
N GLU A 19 14.46 -3.88 21.49
CA GLU A 19 15.07 -5.08 22.09
C GLU A 19 14.17 -6.33 22.04
N MET A 20 12.87 -6.18 21.76
CA MET A 20 11.93 -7.30 21.75
C MET A 20 12.30 -8.36 20.73
N THR A 21 12.79 -7.96 19.55
CA THR A 21 13.22 -8.90 18.49
C THR A 21 14.39 -9.76 18.97
N ARG A 22 15.41 -9.15 19.60
CA ARG A 22 16.53 -9.84 20.22
C ARG A 22 16.05 -10.81 21.30
N LEU A 23 15.23 -10.34 22.22
CA LEU A 23 14.68 -11.16 23.31
C LEU A 23 13.90 -12.38 22.81
N GLN A 24 13.08 -12.20 21.74
CA GLN A 24 12.35 -13.31 21.14
C GLN A 24 13.28 -14.32 20.45
N PHE A 25 14.33 -13.83 19.78
CA PHE A 25 15.34 -14.67 19.15
C PHE A 25 16.08 -15.52 20.18
N ASP A 26 16.59 -14.89 21.24
CA ASP A 26 17.34 -15.56 22.31
C ASP A 26 16.48 -16.62 23.04
N ARG A 27 15.21 -16.33 23.27
CA ARG A 27 14.27 -17.32 23.85
C ARG A 27 14.02 -18.49 22.90
N PHE A 28 13.89 -18.22 21.62
CA PHE A 28 13.69 -19.26 20.63
C PHE A 28 14.90 -20.18 20.51
N THR A 29 16.11 -19.61 20.36
CA THR A 29 17.36 -20.38 20.26
C THR A 29 17.62 -21.18 21.52
N HIS A 30 17.41 -20.60 22.71
CA HIS A 30 17.52 -21.31 23.98
C HIS A 30 16.56 -22.52 24.08
N LEU A 31 15.31 -22.39 23.60
CA LEU A 31 14.38 -23.51 23.54
C LEU A 31 14.88 -24.62 22.59
N ILE A 32 15.42 -24.22 21.43
CA ILE A 32 15.98 -25.17 20.47
C ILE A 32 17.18 -25.93 21.07
N ASP A 33 18.07 -25.24 21.78
CA ASP A 33 19.22 -25.83 22.46
C ASP A 33 18.78 -26.86 23.52
N GLN A 34 17.71 -26.60 24.26
CA GLN A 34 17.13 -27.55 25.22
C GLN A 34 16.57 -28.81 24.55
N LEU A 35 16.13 -28.72 23.30
CA LEU A 35 15.66 -29.88 22.53
C LEU A 35 16.81 -30.75 21.96
N GLY A 36 18.05 -30.27 22.05
CA GLY A 36 19.22 -30.91 21.42
C GLY A 36 19.24 -30.66 19.93
N SER A 37 19.57 -31.67 19.12
CA SER A 37 19.51 -31.51 17.66
C SER A 37 18.09 -31.23 17.19
N PRO A 38 17.82 -30.09 16.50
CA PRO A 38 16.47 -29.77 16.07
C PRO A 38 15.94 -30.84 15.10
N PRO A 39 14.74 -31.38 15.36
CA PRO A 39 14.19 -32.46 14.54
C PRO A 39 13.64 -31.99 13.19
N ALA A 40 13.72 -30.71 12.88
CA ALA A 40 13.20 -30.12 11.67
C ALA A 40 13.88 -28.75 11.39
N PRO A 41 13.81 -28.24 10.14
CA PRO A 41 14.31 -26.92 9.76
C PRO A 41 13.77 -25.78 10.63
N LEU A 42 14.63 -24.82 10.96
CA LEU A 42 14.29 -23.66 11.78
C LEU A 42 14.09 -22.42 10.91
N HIS A 43 13.14 -21.56 11.27
CA HIS A 43 13.00 -20.23 10.66
C HIS A 43 12.27 -19.23 11.56
N VAL A 44 12.77 -18.00 11.58
CA VAL A 44 12.22 -16.94 12.43
C VAL A 44 11.87 -15.67 11.61
N ALA A 45 12.66 -15.36 10.59
CA ALA A 45 12.53 -14.15 9.81
C ALA A 45 11.27 -14.11 8.93
N ALA A 46 10.53 -13.00 9.02
CA ALA A 46 9.64 -12.50 8.00
C ALA A 46 10.32 -11.32 7.27
N SER A 47 9.62 -10.64 6.35
CA SER A 47 10.20 -9.58 5.52
C SER A 47 11.04 -8.57 6.29
N ALA A 48 10.52 -8.00 7.40
CA ALA A 48 11.23 -6.99 8.16
C ALA A 48 12.55 -7.54 8.75
N ALA A 49 12.51 -8.69 9.39
CA ALA A 49 13.69 -9.27 10.04
C ALA A 49 14.82 -9.60 9.06
N VAL A 50 14.52 -9.94 7.80
CA VAL A 50 15.54 -10.15 6.77
C VAL A 50 16.42 -8.93 6.57
N PHE A 51 15.87 -7.73 6.73
CA PHE A 51 16.58 -6.46 6.53
C PHE A 51 17.08 -5.82 7.83
N SER A 52 16.38 -6.04 8.94
CA SER A 52 16.66 -5.37 10.21
C SER A 52 17.43 -6.22 11.24
N PHE A 53 17.47 -7.54 11.06
CA PHE A 53 18.03 -8.47 12.04
C PHE A 53 18.79 -9.63 11.37
N PRO A 54 20.04 -9.41 10.92
CA PRO A 54 20.81 -10.37 10.10
C PRO A 54 20.93 -11.77 10.70
N GLU A 55 21.02 -11.89 12.02
CA GLU A 55 21.13 -13.19 12.70
C GLU A 55 19.90 -14.08 12.46
N SER A 56 18.75 -13.48 12.16
CA SER A 56 17.51 -14.22 11.86
C SER A 56 17.54 -14.99 10.54
N VAL A 57 18.55 -14.76 9.73
CA VAL A 57 18.77 -15.43 8.43
C VAL A 57 20.16 -16.08 8.33
N ASP A 58 20.87 -16.22 9.44
CA ASP A 58 22.15 -16.92 9.48
C ASP A 58 21.97 -18.39 9.02
N PRO A 59 22.56 -18.79 7.88
CA PRO A 59 22.38 -20.12 7.31
C PRO A 59 22.95 -21.26 8.15
N THR A 60 23.76 -20.94 9.16
CA THR A 60 24.29 -21.95 10.10
C THR A 60 23.24 -22.37 11.14
N ILE A 61 22.22 -21.55 11.36
CA ILE A 61 21.17 -21.78 12.35
C ILE A 61 19.80 -21.90 11.67
N MET A 62 19.50 -21.02 10.71
CA MET A 62 18.20 -20.87 10.07
C MET A 62 18.20 -21.47 8.67
N SER A 63 17.16 -22.21 8.33
CA SER A 63 17.05 -22.92 7.04
C SER A 63 16.31 -22.13 5.97
N MET A 64 15.48 -21.15 6.36
CA MET A 64 14.66 -20.34 5.44
C MET A 64 14.18 -19.04 6.06
N ALA A 65 13.65 -18.15 5.19
CA ALA A 65 12.90 -16.96 5.59
C ALA A 65 11.50 -16.98 4.95
N ARG A 66 10.54 -16.31 5.61
CA ARG A 66 9.16 -16.18 5.14
C ARG A 66 8.95 -14.77 4.58
N VAL A 67 9.44 -14.50 3.39
CA VAL A 67 9.33 -13.19 2.75
C VAL A 67 7.94 -13.01 2.16
N GLY A 68 7.29 -11.91 2.50
CA GLY A 68 5.96 -11.53 2.00
C GLY A 68 5.98 -10.14 1.37
N ILE A 69 5.76 -9.07 2.15
CA ILE A 69 5.62 -7.69 1.65
C ILE A 69 6.87 -7.21 0.89
N ALA A 70 8.07 -7.68 1.24
CA ALA A 70 9.29 -7.33 0.53
C ALA A 70 9.31 -7.83 -0.92
N LEU A 71 8.58 -8.91 -1.27
CA LEU A 71 8.41 -9.35 -2.65
C LEU A 71 7.62 -8.34 -3.50
N TYR A 72 6.78 -7.53 -2.85
CA TYR A 72 6.06 -6.43 -3.50
C TYR A 72 6.86 -5.12 -3.52
N GLY A 73 8.06 -5.11 -2.93
CA GLY A 73 8.87 -3.90 -2.80
C GLY A 73 8.25 -2.85 -1.88
N LEU A 74 7.41 -3.27 -0.94
CA LEU A 74 6.61 -2.38 -0.08
C LEU A 74 6.96 -2.52 1.40
N LEU A 75 8.15 -3.01 1.71
CA LEU A 75 8.64 -3.08 3.09
C LEU A 75 8.84 -1.66 3.64
N ASP A 76 8.29 -1.44 4.83
CA ASP A 76 8.32 -0.18 5.57
C ASP A 76 9.23 -0.36 6.79
N LEU A 77 10.36 0.35 6.78
CA LEU A 77 11.28 0.46 7.92
C LEU A 77 11.44 1.94 8.29
N PRO A 78 11.76 2.28 9.55
CA PRO A 78 11.69 3.66 10.07
C PRO A 78 12.42 4.71 9.24
N ASN A 79 13.53 4.36 8.59
CA ASN A 79 14.37 5.30 7.83
C ASN A 79 14.46 4.98 6.33
N GLU A 80 13.82 3.90 5.88
CA GLU A 80 13.88 3.43 4.49
C GLU A 80 12.55 2.87 4.02
N ARG A 81 11.94 3.50 3.02
CA ARG A 81 10.61 3.18 2.49
C ARG A 81 10.59 3.20 0.96
N PRO A 82 10.90 2.13 0.25
CA PRO A 82 11.39 0.82 0.72
C PRO A 82 12.91 0.82 1.00
N PRO A 83 13.43 -0.21 1.69
CA PRO A 83 14.86 -0.44 1.84
C PRO A 83 15.60 -0.53 0.50
N ALA A 84 16.90 -0.18 0.52
CA ALA A 84 17.75 -0.23 -0.67
C ALA A 84 17.70 -1.61 -1.36
N GLY A 85 17.58 -1.59 -2.68
CA GLY A 85 17.46 -2.80 -3.51
C GLY A 85 16.03 -3.32 -3.69
N LEU A 86 15.03 -2.74 -3.00
CA LEU A 86 13.62 -3.03 -3.24
C LEU A 86 12.97 -1.92 -4.09
N SER A 87 12.05 -2.32 -4.95
CA SER A 87 11.23 -1.40 -5.73
C SER A 87 9.77 -1.87 -5.74
N PRO A 88 8.79 -0.97 -5.54
CA PRO A 88 7.39 -1.32 -5.67
C PRO A 88 7.06 -1.93 -7.03
N VAL A 89 6.44 -3.11 -7.04
CA VAL A 89 6.09 -3.84 -8.27
C VAL A 89 4.61 -3.75 -8.61
N MET A 90 3.80 -3.09 -7.79
CA MET A 90 2.37 -3.02 -7.97
C MET A 90 1.91 -1.59 -8.23
N GLU A 91 1.08 -1.43 -9.26
CA GLU A 91 0.32 -0.20 -9.53
C GLU A 91 -1.18 -0.51 -9.49
N PHE A 92 -1.96 0.40 -8.90
CA PHE A 92 -3.41 0.37 -8.98
C PHE A 92 -3.88 1.50 -9.89
N VAL A 93 -4.40 1.11 -11.04
CA VAL A 93 -4.80 2.03 -12.11
C VAL A 93 -6.28 1.84 -12.42
N SER A 94 -6.98 2.95 -12.61
CA SER A 94 -8.34 3.00 -13.12
C SER A 94 -8.43 3.98 -14.29
N ARG A 95 -9.64 4.39 -14.65
CA ARG A 95 -9.90 5.33 -15.75
C ARG A 95 -10.96 6.34 -15.36
N VAL A 96 -10.86 7.51 -16.00
CA VAL A 96 -11.95 8.49 -15.96
C VAL A 96 -13.17 7.93 -16.71
N SER A 97 -14.32 7.92 -16.05
CA SER A 97 -15.61 7.48 -16.63
C SER A 97 -16.51 8.65 -17.05
N ALA A 98 -16.32 9.82 -16.45
CA ALA A 98 -17.03 11.04 -16.85
C ALA A 98 -16.22 12.28 -16.45
N VAL A 99 -16.41 13.37 -17.20
CA VAL A 99 -15.89 14.72 -16.83
C VAL A 99 -17.01 15.72 -17.00
N LYS A 100 -17.15 16.63 -16.05
CA LYS A 100 -18.09 17.74 -16.13
C LYS A 100 -17.51 19.02 -15.53
N THR A 101 -17.91 20.17 -16.07
CA THR A 101 -17.65 21.47 -15.45
C THR A 101 -18.83 21.84 -14.56
N VAL A 102 -18.55 22.26 -13.35
CA VAL A 102 -19.54 22.64 -12.33
C VAL A 102 -19.34 24.08 -11.87
N PRO A 103 -20.42 24.85 -11.62
CA PRO A 103 -20.29 26.21 -11.08
C PRO A 103 -19.87 26.20 -9.61
N PRO A 104 -19.46 27.37 -9.06
CA PRO A 104 -19.15 27.52 -7.64
C PRO A 104 -20.27 26.99 -6.72
N ASN A 105 -19.91 26.53 -5.53
CA ASN A 105 -20.81 25.96 -4.52
C ASN A 105 -21.52 24.65 -4.89
N THR A 106 -21.27 24.09 -6.07
CA THR A 106 -21.84 22.78 -6.43
C THR A 106 -21.34 21.71 -5.46
N PRO A 107 -22.23 20.99 -4.78
CA PRO A 107 -21.85 19.90 -3.90
C PRO A 107 -21.44 18.66 -4.74
N ILE A 108 -20.37 17.96 -4.29
CA ILE A 108 -19.85 16.76 -4.94
C ILE A 108 -19.92 15.60 -3.97
N SER A 109 -20.38 14.44 -4.47
CA SER A 109 -20.46 13.17 -3.76
C SER A 109 -21.43 13.15 -2.57
N TYR A 110 -21.54 11.97 -1.94
CA TYR A 110 -22.40 11.74 -0.80
C TYR A 110 -22.08 12.66 0.40
N GLY A 111 -23.13 13.14 1.04
CA GLY A 111 -23.03 14.02 2.21
C GLY A 111 -22.61 15.44 1.91
N SER A 112 -22.41 15.80 0.62
CA SER A 112 -22.04 17.17 0.20
C SER A 112 -20.85 17.74 0.98
N ARG A 113 -19.89 16.85 1.33
CA ARG A 113 -18.74 17.19 2.19
C ARG A 113 -17.65 17.97 1.46
N TRP A 114 -17.79 18.14 0.17
CA TRP A 114 -16.97 18.98 -0.68
C TRP A 114 -17.87 19.85 -1.55
N ARG A 115 -17.50 21.10 -1.71
CA ARG A 115 -18.18 22.03 -2.60
C ARG A 115 -17.16 22.71 -3.48
N ALA A 116 -17.50 22.92 -4.74
CA ALA A 116 -16.63 23.60 -5.69
C ALA A 116 -16.35 25.04 -5.23
N PRO A 117 -15.07 25.42 -4.97
CA PRO A 117 -14.72 26.78 -4.51
C PRO A 117 -14.87 27.83 -5.61
N SER A 118 -14.76 27.44 -6.86
CA SER A 118 -14.94 28.23 -8.08
C SER A 118 -15.55 27.34 -9.17
N THR A 119 -15.59 27.79 -10.42
CA THR A 119 -15.90 26.89 -11.54
C THR A 119 -14.81 25.81 -11.63
N ARG A 120 -15.21 24.53 -11.54
CA ARG A 120 -14.28 23.39 -11.49
C ARG A 120 -14.60 22.35 -12.54
N ARG A 121 -13.55 21.74 -13.09
CA ARG A 121 -13.67 20.47 -13.82
C ARG A 121 -13.57 19.32 -12.84
N ILE A 122 -14.57 18.46 -12.85
CA ILE A 122 -14.66 17.30 -11.96
C ILE A 122 -14.63 16.02 -12.82
N ALA A 123 -13.64 15.17 -12.59
CA ALA A 123 -13.60 13.83 -13.15
C ALA A 123 -14.26 12.82 -12.21
N THR A 124 -14.98 11.87 -12.77
CA THR A 124 -15.42 10.66 -12.07
C THR A 124 -14.49 9.52 -12.46
N VAL A 125 -13.94 8.83 -11.48
CA VAL A 125 -13.01 7.69 -11.66
C VAL A 125 -13.75 6.40 -11.34
N ALA A 126 -13.62 5.40 -12.21
CA ALA A 126 -14.30 4.11 -12.10
C ALA A 126 -13.58 3.16 -11.14
N ALA A 127 -13.45 3.54 -9.88
CA ALA A 127 -12.96 2.71 -8.77
C ALA A 127 -13.50 3.27 -7.45
N GLY A 128 -13.77 2.41 -6.49
CA GLY A 128 -14.25 2.80 -5.18
C GLY A 128 -13.79 1.86 -4.07
N TYR A 129 -14.43 1.94 -2.89
CA TYR A 129 -13.99 1.12 -1.78
C TYR A 129 -14.26 -0.39 -1.99
N ALA A 130 -15.18 -0.78 -2.86
CA ALA A 130 -15.39 -2.18 -3.25
C ALA A 130 -14.27 -2.72 -4.15
N ASP A 131 -13.45 -1.84 -4.72
CA ASP A 131 -12.29 -2.18 -5.56
C ASP A 131 -10.98 -2.14 -4.78
N GLY A 132 -10.99 -1.57 -3.57
CA GLY A 132 -9.81 -1.43 -2.70
C GLY A 132 -9.34 0.01 -2.48
N VAL A 133 -10.09 1.03 -2.94
CA VAL A 133 -9.77 2.44 -2.63
C VAL A 133 -10.20 2.74 -1.19
N PRO A 134 -9.28 3.05 -0.26
CA PRO A 134 -9.66 3.31 1.13
C PRO A 134 -10.64 4.48 1.25
N ARG A 135 -11.79 4.26 1.89
CA ARG A 135 -12.82 5.30 2.05
C ARG A 135 -12.34 6.51 2.84
N VAL A 136 -11.33 6.34 3.70
CA VAL A 136 -10.71 7.41 4.49
C VAL A 136 -9.98 8.44 3.63
N LEU A 137 -9.65 8.12 2.37
CA LEU A 137 -9.08 9.07 1.41
C LEU A 137 -10.07 10.14 0.92
N SER A 138 -11.34 10.07 1.31
CA SER A 138 -12.34 11.10 1.03
C SER A 138 -11.85 12.49 1.46
N ASN A 139 -11.76 13.43 0.53
CA ASN A 139 -11.24 14.80 0.72
C ASN A 139 -9.78 14.90 1.21
N LYS A 140 -9.03 13.80 1.22
CA LYS A 140 -7.64 13.77 1.72
C LYS A 140 -6.68 13.23 0.67
N GLY A 141 -7.11 12.19 -0.03
CA GLY A 141 -6.27 11.50 -1.00
C GLY A 141 -6.06 12.32 -2.28
N GLN A 142 -5.05 11.89 -3.00
CA GLN A 142 -4.74 12.38 -4.35
C GLN A 142 -4.61 11.19 -5.30
N VAL A 143 -4.76 11.46 -6.57
CA VAL A 143 -4.49 10.52 -7.66
C VAL A 143 -3.60 11.18 -8.70
N ARG A 144 -2.84 10.37 -9.44
CA ARG A 144 -2.09 10.86 -10.59
C ARG A 144 -2.90 10.66 -11.87
N ILE A 145 -3.05 11.74 -12.63
CA ILE A 145 -3.58 11.72 -13.98
C ILE A 145 -2.53 12.37 -14.88
N GLU A 146 -2.05 11.65 -15.89
CA GLU A 146 -0.91 12.06 -16.68
C GLU A 146 0.32 12.36 -15.78
N ASN A 147 0.83 13.58 -15.80
CA ASN A 147 2.00 13.99 -15.02
C ASN A 147 1.66 14.79 -13.75
N SER A 148 0.37 14.95 -13.42
CA SER A 148 -0.10 15.82 -12.35
C SER A 148 -0.84 15.05 -11.26
N LEU A 149 -0.77 15.56 -10.02
CA LEU A 149 -1.55 15.08 -8.89
C LEU A 149 -2.82 15.91 -8.75
N PHE A 150 -3.94 15.23 -8.54
CA PHE A 150 -5.25 15.84 -8.36
C PHE A 150 -5.92 15.33 -7.10
N PRO A 151 -6.55 16.20 -6.29
CA PRO A 151 -7.18 15.79 -5.05
C PRO A 151 -8.52 15.07 -5.29
N ILE A 152 -8.81 14.13 -4.40
CA ILE A 152 -10.13 13.48 -4.32
C ILE A 152 -11.13 14.51 -3.77
N ALA A 153 -12.21 14.74 -4.52
CA ALA A 153 -13.27 15.69 -4.18
C ALA A 153 -14.50 14.97 -3.66
N GLY A 154 -14.78 15.09 -2.39
CA GLY A 154 -15.93 14.47 -1.74
C GLY A 154 -15.66 13.04 -1.25
N THR A 155 -16.75 12.31 -0.98
CA THR A 155 -16.70 10.96 -0.41
C THR A 155 -16.36 9.92 -1.47
N VAL A 156 -15.42 9.02 -1.17
CA VAL A 156 -15.17 7.80 -1.96
C VAL A 156 -16.40 6.91 -1.85
N CYS A 157 -17.00 6.55 -2.99
CA CYS A 157 -18.18 5.72 -3.10
C CYS A 157 -17.80 4.23 -3.26
N MET A 158 -18.80 3.37 -3.46
CA MET A 158 -18.59 1.92 -3.58
C MET A 158 -17.73 1.57 -4.82
N ASP A 159 -18.04 2.16 -5.96
CA ASP A 159 -17.50 1.83 -7.28
C ASP A 159 -16.94 3.04 -8.04
N MET A 160 -16.92 4.20 -7.41
CA MET A 160 -16.39 5.43 -7.99
C MET A 160 -15.94 6.43 -6.94
N PHE A 161 -15.12 7.39 -7.35
CA PHE A 161 -14.84 8.61 -6.63
C PHE A 161 -14.64 9.79 -7.59
N MET A 162 -14.73 11.00 -7.08
CA MET A 162 -14.56 12.21 -7.86
C MET A 162 -13.22 12.87 -7.58
N VAL A 163 -12.69 13.52 -8.61
CA VAL A 163 -11.39 14.19 -8.60
C VAL A 163 -11.59 15.64 -9.05
N ASP A 164 -11.06 16.57 -8.30
CA ASP A 164 -11.03 17.98 -8.68
C ASP A 164 -9.83 18.23 -9.63
N LEU A 165 -10.10 18.43 -10.89
CA LEU A 165 -9.09 18.74 -11.90
C LEU A 165 -8.66 20.23 -11.90
N GLY A 166 -9.26 21.05 -11.05
CA GLY A 166 -9.01 22.48 -11.02
C GLY A 166 -9.99 23.28 -11.88
N GLU A 167 -9.68 24.55 -12.05
CA GLU A 167 -10.39 25.42 -13.00
C GLU A 167 -10.15 24.97 -14.44
N PRO A 168 -11.12 25.15 -15.35
CA PRO A 168 -10.89 24.86 -16.76
C PRO A 168 -9.65 25.55 -17.30
N SER A 169 -8.73 24.79 -17.84
CA SER A 169 -7.43 25.28 -18.37
C SER A 169 -6.93 24.39 -19.51
N GLU A 170 -5.96 24.87 -20.26
CA GLU A 170 -5.30 24.07 -21.30
C GLU A 170 -4.61 22.82 -20.72
N THR A 171 -4.08 22.91 -19.51
CA THR A 171 -3.35 21.82 -18.85
C THR A 171 -4.24 20.65 -18.43
N ASN A 172 -5.55 20.87 -18.26
CA ASN A 172 -6.50 19.80 -17.90
C ASN A 172 -7.56 19.54 -19.00
N ALA A 173 -7.51 20.28 -20.11
CA ALA A 173 -8.48 20.17 -21.21
C ALA A 173 -8.50 18.76 -21.82
N ASN A 174 -7.33 18.11 -21.91
CA ASN A 174 -7.16 16.79 -22.53
C ASN A 174 -7.61 15.63 -21.62
N ILE A 175 -7.83 15.88 -20.31
CA ILE A 175 -8.33 14.85 -19.41
C ILE A 175 -9.81 14.59 -19.73
N GLY A 176 -10.09 13.41 -20.24
CA GLY A 176 -11.42 13.01 -20.70
C GLY A 176 -11.76 11.56 -20.30
N VAL A 177 -12.90 11.07 -20.78
CA VAL A 177 -13.33 9.67 -20.58
C VAL A 177 -12.27 8.74 -21.16
N GLY A 178 -11.89 7.71 -20.38
CA GLY A 178 -10.86 6.75 -20.76
C GLY A 178 -9.44 7.12 -20.31
N THR A 179 -9.17 8.38 -19.92
CA THR A 179 -7.85 8.79 -19.41
C THR A 179 -7.44 7.93 -18.21
N PRO A 180 -6.23 7.33 -18.20
CA PRO A 180 -5.74 6.54 -17.07
C PRO A 180 -5.58 7.38 -15.80
N VAL A 181 -5.90 6.77 -14.66
CA VAL A 181 -5.79 7.35 -13.33
C VAL A 181 -5.01 6.39 -12.45
N GLN A 182 -3.81 6.76 -12.03
CA GLN A 182 -3.04 6.00 -11.06
C GLN A 182 -3.53 6.37 -9.66
N ILE A 183 -4.02 5.37 -8.93
CA ILE A 183 -4.47 5.49 -7.54
C ILE A 183 -3.26 5.34 -6.62
N PHE A 184 -2.39 4.37 -6.88
CA PHE A 184 -1.04 4.29 -6.34
C PHE A 184 -0.11 3.54 -7.30
N GLY A 185 1.21 3.76 -7.14
CA GLY A 185 2.21 3.10 -7.97
C GLY A 185 3.64 3.43 -7.53
N ALA A 186 4.60 3.26 -8.43
CA ALA A 186 6.00 3.57 -8.18
C ALA A 186 6.26 5.08 -7.99
N LYS A 187 5.43 5.93 -8.59
CA LYS A 187 5.44 7.38 -8.39
C LYS A 187 4.26 7.78 -7.51
N SER A 188 4.38 8.93 -6.81
CA SER A 188 3.29 9.47 -5.98
C SER A 188 1.95 9.61 -6.76
N PRO A 189 0.81 9.21 -6.17
CA PRO A 189 0.73 8.62 -4.85
C PRO A 189 1.35 7.22 -4.82
N THR A 190 2.16 6.94 -3.81
CA THR A 190 2.71 5.61 -3.56
C THR A 190 1.81 4.82 -2.60
N CYS A 191 2.01 3.50 -2.52
CA CYS A 191 1.32 2.68 -1.54
C CYS A 191 1.64 3.10 -0.09
N PHE A 192 2.86 3.60 0.17
CA PHE A 192 3.26 4.16 1.47
C PHE A 192 2.42 5.39 1.83
N GLU A 193 2.30 6.36 0.90
CA GLU A 193 1.50 7.57 1.12
C GLU A 193 0.01 7.24 1.35
N ILE A 194 -0.53 6.24 0.63
CA ILE A 194 -1.89 5.75 0.86
C ILE A 194 -2.04 5.14 2.24
N ALA A 195 -1.07 4.31 2.67
CA ALA A 195 -1.08 3.69 4.00
C ALA A 195 -1.00 4.75 5.11
N ASP A 196 -0.11 5.75 4.99
CA ASP A 196 0.03 6.86 5.94
C ASP A 196 -1.27 7.65 6.07
N GLN A 197 -1.88 8.05 4.93
CA GLN A 197 -3.14 8.78 4.93
C GLN A 197 -4.31 7.97 5.51
N ALA A 198 -4.25 6.64 5.32
CA ALA A 198 -5.23 5.71 5.88
C ALA A 198 -4.92 5.30 7.34
N GLN A 199 -3.81 5.78 7.92
CA GLN A 199 -3.33 5.43 9.26
C GLN A 199 -3.21 3.92 9.45
N THR A 200 -2.56 3.25 8.49
CA THR A 200 -2.38 1.80 8.46
C THR A 200 -1.02 1.44 7.85
N ILE A 201 -0.77 0.15 7.67
CA ILE A 201 0.46 -0.39 7.08
C ILE A 201 0.28 -0.70 5.58
N THR A 202 1.36 -0.76 4.83
CA THR A 202 1.36 -1.01 3.37
C THR A 202 0.67 -2.31 2.94
N TYR A 203 0.56 -3.28 3.84
CA TYR A 203 -0.17 -4.53 3.61
C TYR A 203 -1.67 -4.31 3.33
N VAL A 204 -2.30 -3.35 4.04
CA VAL A 204 -3.75 -3.14 3.97
C VAL A 204 -4.19 -2.65 2.59
N PRO A 205 -3.58 -1.63 1.97
CA PRO A 205 -3.96 -1.23 0.62
C PRO A 205 -3.81 -2.36 -0.42
N ILE A 206 -2.72 -3.12 -0.40
CA ILE A 206 -2.50 -4.17 -1.41
C ILE A 206 -3.41 -5.40 -1.19
N CYS A 207 -3.64 -5.81 0.06
CA CYS A 207 -4.56 -6.89 0.39
C CYS A 207 -6.03 -6.48 0.18
N GLY A 208 -6.32 -5.19 0.24
CA GLY A 208 -7.66 -4.62 0.04
C GLY A 208 -8.12 -4.60 -1.41
N ILE A 209 -7.21 -4.80 -2.39
CA ILE A 209 -7.61 -4.87 -3.81
C ILE A 209 -8.45 -6.12 -4.04
N SER A 210 -9.72 -5.91 -4.35
CA SER A 210 -10.71 -6.98 -4.49
C SER A 210 -10.54 -7.78 -5.79
N ASP A 211 -11.21 -8.93 -5.87
CA ASP A 211 -11.22 -9.78 -7.07
C ASP A 211 -11.95 -9.16 -8.26
N ARG A 212 -12.67 -8.07 -8.06
CA ARG A 212 -13.28 -7.26 -9.13
C ARG A 212 -12.21 -6.58 -9.99
N VAL A 213 -11.04 -6.30 -9.42
CA VAL A 213 -9.94 -5.63 -10.10
C VAL A 213 -9.10 -6.64 -10.86
N GLN A 214 -9.03 -6.45 -12.17
CA GLN A 214 -8.22 -7.32 -13.02
C GLN A 214 -6.74 -7.12 -12.75
N ARG A 215 -6.03 -8.21 -12.43
CA ARG A 215 -4.56 -8.22 -12.28
C ARG A 215 -3.90 -8.53 -13.62
N LYS A 216 -2.94 -7.71 -14.01
CA LYS A 216 -2.17 -7.88 -15.23
C LYS A 216 -0.69 -7.82 -14.88
N SER A 217 0.11 -8.78 -15.39
CA SER A 217 1.56 -8.66 -15.36
C SER A 217 2.01 -7.67 -16.42
N CYS A 218 2.87 -6.72 -16.03
CA CYS A 218 3.61 -5.89 -16.99
C CYS A 218 4.95 -6.58 -17.29
N PRO A 219 5.33 -6.67 -18.58
CA PRO A 219 6.62 -7.23 -18.96
C PRO A 219 7.79 -6.37 -18.50
#